data_0b7c97130dbfc6e66477b00701017243
#
_entry.id   0b7c97130dbfc6e66477b00701017243
#
_cell.length_a   1.000
_cell.length_b   1.000
_cell.length_c   1.000
_cell.angle_alpha   90.00
_cell.angle_beta   90.00
_cell.angle_gamma   90.00
#
_symmetry.space_group_name_H-M   'P 1'
#
loop_
_entity.id
_entity.type
_entity.pdbx_description
1 polymer ?
#
loop_
_entity_poly.entity_id
_entity_poly.type
_entity_poly.pdbx_seq_one_letter_code
_entity_poly.pdbx_strand_id
1 'polypeptide(L)'
;MQEYGLDGVFMQRFITEIRNESGLKHFNKVLNSAMKFANKYERAICVMYDLSGMQPGEEQLLLKDIAEIAERYSLKDHAKNPSYLYHNGKPLVTVWGVGFNDNRRYGLKEAAHIIDGLKSQGFSVMLGVPTQWRTLNGDTESDPRLHELIRKCDIMMPWFVGRYNETTYPKYQKLVEEDIQWAKKNQVDYAPLVFPGFSWGNLKGKDHNSFIPRNKGSFLWTQLMGAIRAGAEMIYVAMFDEIDEGTAIFKCAKKVPVGKSTFVPLEEGVESDHYLKLVGEAAKILRKEKAVAFSAKLDTKSPNPFIRHMYTADPSAHVWEDGRLYVYASHDIAPPRGCDLMDRYHVFSTDDMINWTDHGEILSSDQVPWGRKEGGFMWLRIVLTETAPTISTSL
;
A
#
# COMPACT_ATOMS: atom_id res chain seq x y z
N MET A 1 14.52 -8.22 -7.98
CA MET A 1 14.33 -6.84 -7.50
C MET A 1 14.82 -5.81 -8.51
N GLN A 2 16.10 -5.77 -8.87
CA GLN A 2 16.64 -4.80 -9.82
C GLN A 2 15.84 -4.75 -11.13
N GLU A 3 15.56 -5.90 -11.74
CA GLU A 3 14.75 -6.04 -12.97
C GLU A 3 13.35 -5.39 -12.88
N TYR A 4 12.74 -5.39 -11.68
CA TYR A 4 11.39 -4.89 -11.43
C TYR A 4 11.36 -3.52 -10.73
N GLY A 5 12.51 -2.88 -10.52
CA GLY A 5 12.56 -1.56 -9.89
C GLY A 5 12.20 -1.52 -8.40
N LEU A 6 12.34 -2.64 -7.68
CA LEU A 6 12.19 -2.68 -6.23
C LEU A 6 13.48 -2.16 -5.58
N ASP A 7 13.35 -1.27 -4.59
CA ASP A 7 14.48 -0.57 -4.00
C ASP A 7 15.31 -1.46 -3.08
N GLY A 8 14.68 -2.31 -2.27
CA GLY A 8 15.41 -3.17 -1.35
C GLY A 8 14.53 -4.07 -0.49
N VAL A 9 15.14 -4.63 0.56
CA VAL A 9 14.48 -5.55 1.50
C VAL A 9 14.83 -5.24 2.95
N PHE A 10 13.89 -5.56 3.83
CA PHE A 10 14.11 -5.69 5.26
C PHE A 10 14.32 -7.17 5.58
N MET A 11 15.51 -7.50 6.09
CA MET A 11 15.89 -8.88 6.45
C MET A 11 15.48 -9.17 7.88
N GLN A 12 14.41 -9.95 8.04
CA GLN A 12 13.89 -10.31 9.35
C GLN A 12 14.86 -11.22 10.13
N ARG A 13 14.98 -10.93 11.41
CA ARG A 13 15.72 -11.72 12.42
C ARG A 13 14.82 -11.90 13.63
N PHE A 14 14.29 -13.10 13.81
CA PHE A 14 13.47 -13.41 14.97
C PHE A 14 14.30 -13.55 16.21
N ILE A 15 13.91 -12.88 17.30
CA ILE A 15 14.61 -12.96 18.60
C ILE A 15 14.68 -14.40 19.11
N THR A 16 13.64 -15.20 18.84
CA THR A 16 13.58 -16.62 19.19
C THR A 16 14.66 -17.46 18.52
N GLU A 17 15.07 -17.07 17.33
CA GLU A 17 16.08 -17.80 16.56
C GLU A 17 17.50 -17.37 16.92
N ILE A 18 17.72 -16.08 17.16
CA ILE A 18 19.06 -15.59 17.50
C ILE A 18 19.50 -15.95 18.92
N ARG A 19 18.58 -16.41 19.78
CA ARG A 19 18.92 -16.90 21.13
C ARG A 19 19.59 -18.26 21.13
N ASN A 20 19.50 -19.02 20.05
CA ASN A 20 20.10 -20.33 19.93
C ASN A 20 21.17 -20.35 18.83
N GLU A 21 22.20 -21.18 19.00
CA GLU A 21 23.37 -21.23 18.12
C GLU A 21 23.00 -21.65 16.69
N SER A 22 22.10 -22.62 16.54
CA SER A 22 21.69 -23.14 15.22
C SER A 22 20.92 -22.10 14.42
N GLY A 23 19.94 -21.43 15.05
CA GLY A 23 19.16 -20.34 14.45
C GLY A 23 20.05 -19.16 14.09
N LEU A 24 20.91 -18.71 15.02
CA LEU A 24 21.85 -17.63 14.77
C LEU A 24 22.78 -17.92 13.58
N LYS A 25 23.32 -19.15 13.49
CA LYS A 25 24.16 -19.59 12.37
C LYS A 25 23.38 -19.56 11.04
N HIS A 26 22.14 -20.02 11.06
CA HIS A 26 21.28 -19.99 9.88
C HIS A 26 21.02 -18.55 9.41
N PHE A 27 20.54 -17.68 10.30
CA PHE A 27 20.27 -16.28 9.97
C PHE A 27 21.52 -15.53 9.52
N ASN A 28 22.67 -15.81 10.11
CA ASN A 28 23.95 -15.23 9.67
C ASN A 28 24.34 -15.69 8.26
N LYS A 29 24.09 -16.94 7.90
CA LYS A 29 24.34 -17.47 6.55
C LYS A 29 23.46 -16.77 5.51
N VAL A 30 22.16 -16.62 5.81
CA VAL A 30 21.20 -15.94 4.93
C VAL A 30 21.56 -14.47 4.78
N LEU A 31 21.82 -13.76 5.90
CA LEU A 31 22.22 -12.35 5.90
C LEU A 31 23.51 -12.11 5.11
N ASN A 32 24.50 -12.98 5.25
CA ASN A 32 25.74 -12.88 4.48
C ASN A 32 25.51 -12.95 2.96
N SER A 33 24.63 -13.86 2.54
CA SER A 33 24.24 -13.97 1.13
C SER A 33 23.48 -12.74 0.67
N ALA A 34 22.51 -12.27 1.47
CA ALA A 34 21.71 -11.11 1.16
C ALA A 34 22.57 -9.83 1.03
N MET A 35 23.48 -9.57 1.98
CA MET A 35 24.42 -8.45 1.93
C MET A 35 25.29 -8.47 0.68
N LYS A 36 25.84 -9.65 0.35
CA LYS A 36 26.65 -9.83 -0.86
C LYS A 36 25.88 -9.47 -2.14
N PHE A 37 24.66 -9.97 -2.24
CA PHE A 37 23.86 -9.74 -3.45
C PHE A 37 23.20 -8.36 -3.48
N ALA A 38 22.87 -7.77 -2.33
CA ALA A 38 22.44 -6.38 -2.24
C ALA A 38 23.50 -5.44 -2.83
N ASN A 39 24.76 -5.57 -2.40
CA ASN A 39 25.87 -4.79 -2.96
C ASN A 39 26.12 -5.09 -4.44
N LYS A 40 26.03 -6.36 -4.86
CA LYS A 40 26.22 -6.72 -6.27
C LYS A 40 25.19 -6.10 -7.22
N TYR A 41 23.93 -6.03 -6.77
CA TYR A 41 22.81 -5.58 -7.59
C TYR A 41 22.29 -4.17 -7.20
N GLU A 42 23.04 -3.47 -6.35
CA GLU A 42 22.71 -2.10 -5.92
C GLU A 42 21.28 -1.99 -5.39
N ARG A 43 20.88 -2.93 -4.52
CA ARG A 43 19.59 -2.90 -3.84
C ARG A 43 19.80 -2.66 -2.36
N ALA A 44 18.91 -1.84 -1.78
CA ALA A 44 18.98 -1.55 -0.36
C ALA A 44 18.69 -2.79 0.50
N ILE A 45 19.38 -2.89 1.63
CA ILE A 45 19.14 -3.93 2.64
C ILE A 45 19.15 -3.32 4.04
N CYS A 46 18.20 -3.71 4.86
CA CYS A 46 18.08 -3.29 6.26
C CYS A 46 17.87 -4.52 7.16
N VAL A 47 18.46 -4.53 8.33
CA VAL A 47 18.18 -5.54 9.36
C VAL A 47 16.91 -5.17 10.10
N MET A 48 16.00 -6.14 10.24
CA MET A 48 14.73 -5.99 10.96
C MET A 48 14.60 -7.08 12.02
N TYR A 49 14.49 -6.69 13.27
CA TYR A 49 14.23 -7.60 14.36
C TYR A 49 12.74 -7.80 14.60
N ASP A 50 12.32 -9.05 14.71
CA ASP A 50 11.00 -9.44 15.16
C ASP A 50 11.06 -9.90 16.62
N LEU A 51 10.34 -9.19 17.48
CA LEU A 51 10.32 -9.43 18.92
C LEU A 51 9.34 -10.53 19.34
N SER A 52 8.65 -11.21 18.39
CA SER A 52 7.73 -12.30 18.72
C SER A 52 8.41 -13.38 19.57
N GLY A 53 7.80 -13.68 20.71
CA GLY A 53 8.31 -14.67 21.64
C GLY A 53 9.53 -14.22 22.49
N MET A 54 9.90 -12.94 22.43
CA MET A 54 10.93 -12.37 23.32
C MET A 54 10.55 -12.52 24.79
N GLN A 55 11.54 -12.79 25.63
CA GLN A 55 11.40 -12.84 27.08
C GLN A 55 12.02 -11.59 27.70
N PRO A 56 11.58 -11.15 28.89
CA PRO A 56 12.25 -10.08 29.63
C PRO A 56 13.74 -10.40 29.85
N GLY A 57 14.61 -9.42 29.60
CA GLY A 57 16.05 -9.57 29.69
C GLY A 57 16.73 -9.98 28.36
N GLU A 58 15.99 -10.36 27.34
CA GLU A 58 16.57 -10.74 26.03
C GLU A 58 16.85 -9.54 25.11
N GLU A 59 16.45 -8.34 25.46
CA GLU A 59 16.78 -7.11 24.73
C GLU A 59 18.29 -6.95 24.51
N GLN A 60 19.13 -7.46 25.43
CA GLN A 60 20.58 -7.45 25.28
C GLN A 60 21.09 -8.37 24.17
N LEU A 61 20.35 -9.46 23.85
CA LEU A 61 20.71 -10.34 22.73
C LEU A 61 20.62 -9.56 21.40
N LEU A 62 19.55 -8.80 21.22
CA LEU A 62 19.35 -7.95 20.03
C LEU A 62 20.45 -6.89 19.95
N LEU A 63 20.71 -6.17 21.03
CA LEU A 63 21.71 -5.09 21.06
C LEU A 63 23.12 -5.60 20.78
N LYS A 64 23.46 -6.78 21.24
CA LYS A 64 24.74 -7.45 20.96
C LYS A 64 24.82 -7.93 19.52
N ASP A 65 23.76 -8.60 19.03
CA ASP A 65 23.70 -9.11 17.66
C ASP A 65 23.87 -8.00 16.62
N ILE A 66 23.15 -6.87 16.78
CA ILE A 66 23.29 -5.75 15.84
C ILE A 66 24.68 -5.08 15.91
N ALA A 67 25.30 -5.02 17.09
CA ALA A 67 26.67 -4.52 17.22
C ALA A 67 27.65 -5.39 16.45
N GLU A 68 27.57 -6.72 16.58
CA GLU A 68 28.38 -7.68 15.84
C GLU A 68 28.15 -7.60 14.31
N ILE A 69 26.89 -7.46 13.88
CA ILE A 69 26.52 -7.28 12.47
C ILE A 69 27.09 -5.96 11.94
N ALA A 70 26.98 -4.89 12.72
CA ALA A 70 27.47 -3.57 12.33
C ALA A 70 28.98 -3.54 12.12
N GLU A 71 29.72 -4.23 12.95
CA GLU A 71 31.17 -4.38 12.79
C GLU A 71 31.50 -5.26 11.58
N ARG A 72 30.90 -6.46 11.51
CA ARG A 72 31.16 -7.46 10.45
C ARG A 72 30.92 -6.93 9.04
N TYR A 73 29.86 -6.15 8.84
CA TYR A 73 29.45 -5.62 7.53
C TYR A 73 29.73 -4.13 7.38
N SER A 74 30.43 -3.50 8.31
CA SER A 74 30.73 -2.06 8.27
C SER A 74 29.49 -1.20 8.07
N LEU A 75 28.40 -1.49 8.80
CA LEU A 75 27.11 -0.81 8.59
C LEU A 75 27.16 0.70 8.83
N LYS A 76 28.14 1.19 9.60
CA LYS A 76 28.33 2.60 9.91
C LYS A 76 29.27 3.33 8.94
N ASP A 77 29.77 2.62 7.94
CA ASP A 77 30.64 3.16 6.88
C ASP A 77 29.98 2.93 5.54
N HIS A 78 29.21 3.91 5.08
CA HIS A 78 28.46 3.83 3.83
C HIS A 78 29.36 3.58 2.60
N ALA A 79 30.62 4.02 2.63
CA ALA A 79 31.55 3.78 1.53
C ALA A 79 31.93 2.28 1.42
N LYS A 80 31.99 1.57 2.56
CA LYS A 80 32.28 0.12 2.60
C LYS A 80 31.05 -0.76 2.34
N ASN A 81 29.86 -0.27 2.69
CA ASN A 81 28.61 -0.99 2.49
C ASN A 81 27.53 -0.05 1.95
N PRO A 82 27.61 0.34 0.65
CA PRO A 82 26.70 1.34 0.07
C PRO A 82 25.26 0.85 -0.06
N SER A 83 25.00 -0.45 -0.01
CA SER A 83 23.67 -1.04 -0.07
C SER A 83 22.95 -1.08 1.27
N TYR A 84 23.64 -0.87 2.39
CA TYR A 84 22.95 -0.82 3.67
C TYR A 84 22.08 0.44 3.75
N LEU A 85 20.82 0.26 4.16
CA LEU A 85 19.86 1.37 4.18
C LEU A 85 20.20 2.39 5.27
N TYR A 86 20.24 3.65 4.89
CA TYR A 86 20.47 4.79 5.79
C TYR A 86 19.22 5.65 5.86
N HIS A 87 18.99 6.23 7.01
CA HIS A 87 17.97 7.23 7.24
C HIS A 87 18.56 8.40 8.06
N ASN A 88 18.37 9.62 7.58
CA ASN A 88 18.91 10.84 8.20
C ASN A 88 20.43 10.72 8.52
N GLY A 89 21.20 10.17 7.57
CA GLY A 89 22.66 10.03 7.67
C GLY A 89 23.14 8.94 8.63
N LYS A 90 22.24 8.09 9.16
CA LYS A 90 22.58 6.98 10.07
C LYS A 90 22.09 5.65 9.48
N PRO A 91 22.81 4.53 9.73
CA PRO A 91 22.33 3.20 9.34
C PRO A 91 21.00 2.89 10.05
N LEU A 92 20.04 2.36 9.30
CA LEU A 92 18.70 2.06 9.80
C LEU A 92 18.63 0.64 10.38
N VAL A 93 17.95 0.51 11.51
CA VAL A 93 17.53 -0.78 12.08
C VAL A 93 16.04 -0.74 12.33
N THR A 94 15.34 -1.81 11.95
CA THR A 94 13.90 -1.93 12.20
C THR A 94 13.65 -2.86 13.36
N VAL A 95 12.70 -2.52 14.22
CA VAL A 95 12.23 -3.34 15.35
C VAL A 95 10.71 -3.49 15.23
N TRP A 96 10.24 -4.70 14.96
CA TRP A 96 8.83 -5.01 14.88
C TRP A 96 8.32 -5.69 16.15
N GLY A 97 7.10 -5.36 16.54
CA GLY A 97 6.43 -6.05 17.63
C GLY A 97 6.20 -5.22 18.88
N VAL A 98 6.28 -3.88 18.78
CA VAL A 98 6.16 -2.98 19.93
C VAL A 98 4.73 -2.46 20.08
N GLY A 99 4.16 -2.62 21.27
CA GLY A 99 2.84 -2.06 21.64
C GLY A 99 1.63 -2.91 21.25
N PHE A 100 1.83 -4.19 20.89
CA PHE A 100 0.74 -5.12 20.57
C PHE A 100 0.03 -5.64 21.82
N ASN A 101 -1.30 -5.63 21.82
CA ASN A 101 -2.15 -6.16 22.87
C ASN A 101 -2.49 -7.66 22.61
N ASP A 102 -1.46 -8.50 22.58
CA ASP A 102 -1.57 -9.93 22.26
C ASP A 102 -0.88 -10.84 23.32
N ASN A 103 -0.85 -10.38 24.58
CA ASN A 103 -0.28 -11.09 25.73
C ASN A 103 1.22 -11.41 25.60
N ARG A 104 2.01 -10.51 25.01
CA ARG A 104 3.46 -10.62 24.94
C ARG A 104 4.07 -10.64 26.34
N ARG A 105 5.17 -11.37 26.50
CA ARG A 105 5.89 -11.45 27.79
C ARG A 105 6.81 -10.27 28.06
N TYR A 106 7.00 -9.41 27.08
CA TYR A 106 7.70 -8.13 27.17
C TYR A 106 6.71 -7.00 26.90
N GLY A 107 7.05 -5.80 27.35
CA GLY A 107 6.22 -4.61 27.18
C GLY A 107 7.01 -3.39 26.72
N LEU A 108 6.43 -2.22 26.93
CA LEU A 108 7.03 -0.95 26.50
C LEU A 108 8.33 -0.62 27.22
N LYS A 109 8.59 -1.21 28.42
CA LYS A 109 9.85 -1.02 29.14
C LYS A 109 11.02 -1.67 28.42
N GLU A 110 10.88 -2.91 28.00
CA GLU A 110 11.89 -3.65 27.24
C GLU A 110 12.08 -3.02 25.86
N ALA A 111 10.98 -2.60 25.21
CA ALA A 111 11.04 -1.87 23.95
C ALA A 111 11.80 -0.54 24.07
N ALA A 112 11.59 0.21 25.15
CA ALA A 112 12.34 1.44 25.42
C ALA A 112 13.86 1.16 25.55
N HIS A 113 14.24 0.10 26.25
CA HIS A 113 15.63 -0.31 26.40
C HIS A 113 16.28 -0.64 25.04
N ILE A 114 15.56 -1.36 24.16
CA ILE A 114 16.05 -1.65 22.80
C ILE A 114 16.23 -0.35 22.01
N ILE A 115 15.22 0.51 21.98
CA ILE A 115 15.26 1.78 21.22
C ILE A 115 16.41 2.66 21.70
N ASP A 116 16.53 2.87 23.02
CA ASP A 116 17.59 3.70 23.62
C ASP A 116 18.97 3.07 23.33
N GLY A 117 19.11 1.75 23.41
CA GLY A 117 20.33 1.02 23.09
C GLY A 117 20.75 1.15 21.62
N LEU A 118 19.81 1.04 20.67
CA LEU A 118 20.06 1.22 19.24
C LEU A 118 20.47 2.66 18.94
N LYS A 119 19.76 3.66 19.49
CA LYS A 119 20.09 5.08 19.34
C LYS A 119 21.46 5.40 19.91
N SER A 120 21.82 4.84 21.09
CA SER A 120 23.15 5.02 21.69
C SER A 120 24.29 4.41 20.86
N GLN A 121 23.98 3.34 20.12
CA GLN A 121 24.90 2.75 19.14
C GLN A 121 24.98 3.53 17.82
N GLY A 122 24.21 4.60 17.65
CA GLY A 122 24.27 5.48 16.47
C GLY A 122 23.39 5.06 15.31
N PHE A 123 22.37 4.22 15.55
CA PHE A 123 21.39 3.85 14.52
C PHE A 123 20.21 4.82 14.44
N SER A 124 19.64 4.97 13.25
CA SER A 124 18.24 5.33 13.06
C SER A 124 17.36 4.13 13.36
N VAL A 125 16.16 4.35 13.89
CA VAL A 125 15.25 3.28 14.30
C VAL A 125 13.89 3.42 13.59
N MET A 126 13.50 2.36 12.89
CA MET A 126 12.14 2.20 12.39
C MET A 126 11.37 1.26 13.31
N LEU A 127 10.18 1.65 13.73
CA LEU A 127 9.38 0.90 14.69
C LEU A 127 8.15 0.29 14.04
N GLY A 128 8.01 -1.03 14.12
CA GLY A 128 6.80 -1.78 13.73
C GLY A 128 5.82 -1.84 14.89
N VAL A 129 4.64 -1.22 14.72
CA VAL A 129 3.61 -1.04 15.74
C VAL A 129 2.26 -1.64 15.30
N PRO A 130 1.30 -1.88 16.20
CA PRO A 130 -0.03 -2.36 15.82
C PRO A 130 -0.82 -1.34 15.01
N THR A 131 -1.92 -1.79 14.39
CA THR A 131 -2.79 -0.97 13.53
C THR A 131 -3.36 0.27 14.22
N GLN A 132 -3.82 0.10 15.48
CA GLN A 132 -4.52 1.15 16.24
C GLN A 132 -3.59 1.93 17.18
N TRP A 133 -2.29 1.97 16.88
CA TRP A 133 -1.26 2.62 17.69
C TRP A 133 -1.60 4.07 18.06
N ARG A 134 -2.25 4.83 17.17
CA ARG A 134 -2.56 6.25 17.40
C ARG A 134 -3.70 6.44 18.40
N THR A 135 -4.67 5.55 18.39
CA THR A 135 -5.85 5.59 19.25
C THR A 135 -5.73 4.74 20.51
N LEU A 136 -4.65 3.96 20.66
CA LEU A 136 -4.34 3.11 21.81
C LEU A 136 -5.47 2.15 22.19
N ASN A 137 -6.08 1.51 21.18
CA ASN A 137 -7.17 0.54 21.37
C ASN A 137 -7.04 -0.65 20.39
N GLY A 138 -8.02 -1.53 20.39
CA GLY A 138 -8.07 -2.69 19.48
C GLY A 138 -6.89 -3.62 19.67
N ASP A 139 -6.01 -3.70 18.68
CA ASP A 139 -4.80 -4.53 18.70
C ASP A 139 -3.60 -3.87 19.43
N THR A 140 -3.81 -2.70 20.02
CA THR A 140 -2.77 -1.87 20.66
C THR A 140 -2.95 -1.84 22.18
N GLU A 141 -1.83 -1.88 22.91
CA GLU A 141 -1.81 -1.57 24.34
C GLU A 141 -2.35 -0.17 24.59
N SER A 142 -3.18 -0.01 25.65
CA SER A 142 -3.79 1.29 26.00
C SER A 142 -2.84 2.24 26.75
N ASP A 143 -1.55 1.98 26.71
CA ASP A 143 -0.53 2.75 27.46
C ASP A 143 0.02 3.90 26.61
N PRO A 144 -0.14 5.17 27.03
CA PRO A 144 0.32 6.34 26.29
C PRO A 144 1.85 6.44 26.12
N ARG A 145 2.63 5.68 26.90
CA ARG A 145 4.08 5.57 26.72
C ARG A 145 4.47 5.06 25.33
N LEU A 146 3.58 4.34 24.65
CA LEU A 146 3.81 3.94 23.26
C LEU A 146 4.05 5.15 22.35
N HIS A 147 3.29 6.23 22.51
CA HIS A 147 3.50 7.46 21.75
C HIS A 147 4.84 8.15 22.06
N GLU A 148 5.33 8.03 23.31
CA GLU A 148 6.64 8.54 23.69
C GLU A 148 7.75 7.75 22.99
N LEU A 149 7.64 6.41 22.93
CA LEU A 149 8.57 5.55 22.21
C LEU A 149 8.58 5.84 20.71
N ILE A 150 7.41 6.00 20.12
CA ILE A 150 7.29 6.35 18.69
C ILE A 150 8.00 7.67 18.40
N ARG A 151 7.85 8.70 19.24
CA ARG A 151 8.55 9.99 19.06
C ARG A 151 10.07 9.91 19.23
N LYS A 152 10.58 8.89 19.91
CA LYS A 152 12.02 8.63 19.97
C LYS A 152 12.58 7.99 18.71
N CYS A 153 11.73 7.34 17.92
CA CYS A 153 12.11 6.68 16.68
C CYS A 153 12.13 7.64 15.51
N ASP A 154 12.76 7.24 14.42
CA ASP A 154 12.91 8.05 13.22
C ASP A 154 11.81 7.76 12.20
N ILE A 155 11.36 6.48 12.13
CA ILE A 155 10.30 6.02 11.24
C ILE A 155 9.34 5.12 12.02
N MET A 156 8.05 5.16 11.70
CA MET A 156 7.07 4.21 12.19
C MET A 156 6.36 3.49 11.05
N MET A 157 6.02 2.23 11.27
CA MET A 157 5.35 1.35 10.32
C MET A 157 4.25 0.57 11.05
N PRO A 158 2.97 0.94 10.89
CA PRO A 158 1.86 0.15 11.42
C PRO A 158 1.68 -1.15 10.64
N TRP A 159 1.36 -2.22 11.36
CA TRP A 159 1.18 -3.54 10.78
C TRP A 159 -0.27 -3.76 10.33
N PHE A 160 -0.48 -3.86 9.01
CA PHE A 160 -1.81 -3.99 8.41
C PHE A 160 -2.10 -5.38 7.83
N VAL A 161 -1.14 -6.30 7.77
CA VAL A 161 -1.37 -7.63 7.19
C VAL A 161 -2.54 -8.33 7.89
N GLY A 162 -3.51 -8.79 7.09
CA GLY A 162 -4.67 -9.49 7.60
C GLY A 162 -5.75 -8.62 8.27
N ARG A 163 -5.59 -7.30 8.35
CA ARG A 163 -6.48 -6.40 9.10
C ARG A 163 -7.69 -5.92 8.32
N TYR A 164 -7.63 -5.93 6.99
CA TYR A 164 -8.71 -5.49 6.11
C TYR A 164 -8.69 -6.23 4.77
N ASN A 165 -9.77 -6.14 4.05
CA ASN A 165 -9.92 -6.58 2.67
C ASN A 165 -10.30 -5.39 1.78
N GLU A 166 -10.53 -5.63 0.49
CA GLU A 166 -10.88 -4.57 -0.48
C GLU A 166 -12.12 -3.77 -0.07
N THR A 167 -13.15 -4.44 0.46
CA THR A 167 -14.41 -3.78 0.90
C THR A 167 -14.20 -2.87 2.12
N THR A 168 -13.34 -3.26 3.05
CA THR A 168 -13.10 -2.51 4.29
C THR A 168 -11.95 -1.52 4.19
N TYR A 169 -11.14 -1.60 3.13
CA TYR A 169 -9.98 -0.73 2.90
C TYR A 169 -10.26 0.77 2.96
N PRO A 170 -11.39 1.33 2.46
CA PRO A 170 -11.65 2.77 2.54
C PRO A 170 -11.56 3.33 3.96
N LYS A 171 -11.97 2.56 4.97
CA LYS A 171 -11.82 2.92 6.39
C LYS A 171 -10.35 3.01 6.81
N TYR A 172 -9.52 2.07 6.32
CA TYR A 172 -8.09 2.04 6.63
C TYR A 172 -7.31 3.09 5.83
N GLN A 173 -7.76 3.42 4.63
CA GLN A 173 -7.20 4.55 3.87
C GLN A 173 -7.29 5.85 4.69
N LYS A 174 -8.45 6.14 5.28
CA LYS A 174 -8.63 7.30 6.15
C LYS A 174 -7.72 7.24 7.38
N LEU A 175 -7.56 6.04 7.98
CA LEU A 175 -6.65 5.84 9.10
C LEU A 175 -5.20 6.18 8.71
N VAL A 176 -4.73 5.73 7.55
CA VAL A 176 -3.38 6.04 7.03
C VAL A 176 -3.20 7.55 6.82
N GLU A 177 -4.20 8.24 6.28
CA GLU A 177 -4.18 9.70 6.11
C GLU A 177 -4.02 10.43 7.44
N GLU A 178 -4.80 10.03 8.45
CA GLU A 178 -4.74 10.60 9.80
C GLU A 178 -3.41 10.26 10.51
N ASP A 179 -2.88 9.07 10.30
CA ASP A 179 -1.59 8.62 10.83
C ASP A 179 -0.43 9.44 10.24
N ILE A 180 -0.43 9.67 8.93
CA ILE A 180 0.57 10.53 8.25
C ILE A 180 0.52 11.96 8.81
N GLN A 181 -0.67 12.50 9.07
CA GLN A 181 -0.81 13.83 9.66
C GLN A 181 -0.22 13.87 11.08
N TRP A 182 -0.50 12.85 11.88
CA TRP A 182 0.07 12.75 13.24
C TRP A 182 1.60 12.64 13.18
N ALA A 183 2.13 11.80 12.30
CA ALA A 183 3.55 11.56 12.12
C ALA A 183 4.28 12.88 11.75
N LYS A 184 3.78 13.60 10.77
CA LYS A 184 4.29 14.93 10.37
C LYS A 184 4.30 15.92 11.53
N LYS A 185 3.23 15.98 12.30
CA LYS A 185 3.13 16.87 13.50
C LYS A 185 4.15 16.53 14.57
N ASN A 186 4.54 15.24 14.68
CA ASN A 186 5.46 14.75 15.69
C ASN A 186 6.90 14.54 15.17
N GLN A 187 7.17 14.93 13.92
CA GLN A 187 8.50 14.81 13.29
C GLN A 187 9.03 13.37 13.26
N VAL A 188 8.14 12.41 13.00
CA VAL A 188 8.44 11.01 12.77
C VAL A 188 8.02 10.67 11.35
N ASP A 189 8.87 9.99 10.59
CA ASP A 189 8.50 9.55 9.25
C ASP A 189 7.54 8.36 9.31
N TYR A 190 6.74 8.19 8.29
CA TYR A 190 5.71 7.16 8.26
C TYR A 190 5.85 6.28 7.02
N ALA A 191 5.97 4.97 7.24
CA ALA A 191 5.98 3.96 6.19
C ALA A 191 4.66 3.19 6.21
N PRO A 192 3.66 3.56 5.39
CA PRO A 192 2.45 2.76 5.28
C PRO A 192 2.79 1.37 4.77
N LEU A 193 2.21 0.35 5.40
CA LEU A 193 2.34 -1.03 4.99
C LEU A 193 1.19 -1.42 4.08
N VAL A 194 1.51 -2.09 2.98
CA VAL A 194 0.55 -2.65 2.03
C VAL A 194 0.82 -4.14 1.83
N PHE A 195 -0.20 -4.92 1.46
CA PHE A 195 -0.05 -6.36 1.27
C PHE A 195 -0.96 -6.88 0.15
N PRO A 196 -0.54 -7.92 -0.60
CA PRO A 196 -1.25 -8.35 -1.80
C PRO A 196 -2.53 -9.14 -1.52
N GLY A 197 -2.60 -9.82 -0.41
CA GLY A 197 -3.65 -10.70 0.05
C GLY A 197 -3.17 -11.48 1.27
N PHE A 198 -3.99 -12.39 1.81
CA PHE A 198 -3.65 -13.13 3.01
C PHE A 198 -4.37 -14.49 3.06
N SER A 199 -3.75 -15.52 3.64
CA SER A 199 -4.38 -16.83 3.81
C SER A 199 -3.92 -17.55 5.07
N TRP A 200 -4.77 -17.58 6.08
CA TRP A 200 -4.56 -18.45 7.25
C TRP A 200 -4.57 -19.94 6.88
N GLY A 201 -5.28 -20.32 5.81
CA GLY A 201 -5.31 -21.70 5.32
C GLY A 201 -3.94 -22.22 4.85
N ASN A 202 -3.10 -21.33 4.30
CA ASN A 202 -1.72 -21.68 3.95
C ASN A 202 -0.89 -22.03 5.18
N LEU A 203 -0.99 -21.23 6.24
CA LEU A 203 -0.19 -21.36 7.46
C LEU A 203 -0.72 -22.43 8.41
N LYS A 204 -2.03 -22.48 8.66
CA LYS A 204 -2.66 -23.27 9.70
C LYS A 204 -3.48 -24.48 9.20
N GLY A 205 -3.60 -24.64 7.87
CA GLY A 205 -4.32 -25.72 7.23
C GLY A 205 -5.79 -25.42 6.92
N LYS A 206 -6.47 -26.41 6.35
CA LYS A 206 -7.79 -26.26 5.70
C LYS A 206 -8.94 -25.80 6.59
N ASP A 207 -8.83 -25.97 7.89
CA ASP A 207 -9.88 -25.61 8.85
C ASP A 207 -9.89 -24.09 9.17
N HIS A 208 -8.91 -23.35 8.68
CA HIS A 208 -8.79 -21.91 8.86
C HIS A 208 -9.18 -21.16 7.58
N ASN A 209 -10.45 -20.74 7.51
CA ASN A 209 -11.04 -20.12 6.32
C ASN A 209 -10.82 -18.60 6.19
N SER A 210 -10.00 -17.99 7.03
CA SER A 210 -9.71 -16.57 6.88
C SER A 210 -8.82 -16.35 5.66
N PHE A 211 -9.41 -15.71 4.65
CA PHE A 211 -8.80 -15.47 3.36
C PHE A 211 -9.11 -14.06 2.86
N ILE A 212 -8.07 -13.35 2.44
CA ILE A 212 -8.19 -12.06 1.77
C ILE A 212 -7.72 -12.24 0.33
N PRO A 213 -8.63 -12.19 -0.65
CA PRO A 213 -8.28 -12.41 -2.04
C PRO A 213 -7.38 -11.31 -2.57
N ARG A 214 -6.49 -11.68 -3.48
CA ARG A 214 -5.57 -10.77 -4.15
C ARG A 214 -6.24 -9.97 -5.28
N ASN A 215 -7.37 -10.47 -5.80
CA ASN A 215 -8.16 -9.88 -6.88
C ASN A 215 -7.30 -9.46 -8.08
N LYS A 216 -6.44 -10.40 -8.53
CA LYS A 216 -5.48 -10.17 -9.64
C LYS A 216 -4.62 -8.92 -9.47
N GLY A 217 -4.36 -8.53 -8.22
CA GLY A 217 -3.54 -7.38 -7.87
C GLY A 217 -4.28 -6.05 -7.67
N SER A 218 -5.60 -5.96 -7.96
CA SER A 218 -6.37 -4.73 -7.74
C SER A 218 -6.36 -4.29 -6.28
N PHE A 219 -6.45 -5.25 -5.35
CA PHE A 219 -6.37 -4.99 -3.92
C PHE A 219 -5.04 -4.35 -3.51
N LEU A 220 -3.90 -4.90 -3.97
CA LEU A 220 -2.58 -4.32 -3.71
C LEU A 220 -2.43 -2.94 -4.37
N TRP A 221 -2.87 -2.81 -5.64
CA TRP A 221 -2.77 -1.56 -6.38
C TRP A 221 -3.54 -0.42 -5.71
N THR A 222 -4.74 -0.69 -5.23
CA THR A 222 -5.56 0.29 -4.50
C THR A 222 -4.86 0.80 -3.25
N GLN A 223 -4.19 -0.06 -2.49
CA GLN A 223 -3.41 0.31 -1.31
C GLN A 223 -2.18 1.15 -1.67
N LEU A 224 -1.41 0.73 -2.69
CA LEU A 224 -0.24 1.45 -3.18
C LEU A 224 -0.62 2.88 -3.60
N MET A 225 -1.65 3.01 -4.43
CA MET A 225 -2.13 4.32 -4.88
C MET A 225 -2.75 5.14 -3.73
N GLY A 226 -3.40 4.48 -2.78
CA GLY A 226 -3.92 5.13 -1.58
C GLY A 226 -2.82 5.74 -0.72
N ALA A 227 -1.74 4.98 -0.46
CA ALA A 227 -0.58 5.46 0.28
C ALA A 227 0.10 6.65 -0.42
N ILE A 228 0.29 6.57 -1.75
CA ILE A 228 0.89 7.66 -2.54
C ILE A 228 0.01 8.92 -2.49
N ARG A 229 -1.31 8.78 -2.66
CA ARG A 229 -2.26 9.91 -2.55
C ARG A 229 -2.28 10.54 -1.16
N ALA A 230 -2.13 9.74 -0.10
CA ALA A 230 -2.02 10.22 1.26
C ALA A 230 -0.71 11.01 1.52
N GLY A 231 0.22 11.01 0.56
CA GLY A 231 1.49 11.70 0.65
C GLY A 231 2.59 10.91 1.34
N ALA A 232 2.55 9.58 1.25
CA ALA A 232 3.64 8.73 1.68
C ALA A 232 4.90 8.98 0.82
N GLU A 233 6.06 9.01 1.48
CA GLU A 233 7.37 9.16 0.85
C GLU A 233 8.12 7.83 0.75
N MET A 234 7.65 6.83 1.48
CA MET A 234 8.11 5.44 1.47
C MET A 234 6.93 4.49 1.67
N ILE A 235 7.03 3.26 1.19
CA ILE A 235 5.99 2.22 1.35
C ILE A 235 6.67 0.90 1.70
N TYR A 236 6.15 0.23 2.72
CA TYR A 236 6.55 -1.13 3.07
C TYR A 236 5.58 -2.14 2.46
N VAL A 237 6.09 -3.07 1.66
CA VAL A 237 5.28 -4.15 1.06
C VAL A 237 5.51 -5.44 1.84
N ALA A 238 4.49 -5.94 2.50
CA ALA A 238 4.50 -7.20 3.22
C ALA A 238 3.82 -8.29 2.39
N MET A 239 4.56 -9.33 1.91
CA MET A 239 5.98 -9.59 2.12
C MET A 239 6.62 -9.96 0.78
N PHE A 240 7.96 -9.91 0.72
CA PHE A 240 8.64 -10.31 -0.52
C PHE A 240 8.47 -11.79 -0.83
N ASP A 241 8.70 -12.69 0.14
CA ASP A 241 8.83 -14.14 -0.04
C ASP A 241 7.99 -15.02 0.91
N GLU A 242 7.07 -14.45 1.69
CA GLU A 242 6.27 -15.17 2.66
C GLU A 242 5.07 -15.89 2.02
N ILE A 243 5.29 -17.13 1.60
CA ILE A 243 4.29 -17.95 0.92
C ILE A 243 3.26 -18.52 1.89
N ASP A 244 3.67 -18.87 3.09
CA ASP A 244 2.88 -19.54 4.12
C ASP A 244 1.74 -18.68 4.70
N GLU A 245 1.82 -17.36 4.59
CA GLU A 245 0.69 -16.45 4.85
C GLU A 245 -0.04 -16.00 3.57
N GLY A 246 0.42 -16.42 2.40
CA GLY A 246 -0.14 -16.00 1.12
C GLY A 246 0.15 -14.53 0.77
N THR A 247 1.17 -13.92 1.37
CA THR A 247 1.56 -12.52 1.19
C THR A 247 2.71 -12.30 0.21
N ALA A 248 3.37 -13.37 -0.25
CA ALA A 248 4.53 -13.26 -1.14
C ALA A 248 4.23 -12.52 -2.45
N ILE A 249 5.15 -11.60 -2.84
CA ILE A 249 5.09 -10.88 -4.12
C ILE A 249 6.14 -11.37 -5.13
N PHE A 250 7.12 -12.19 -4.71
CA PHE A 250 8.13 -12.73 -5.62
C PHE A 250 7.52 -13.72 -6.64
N LYS A 251 8.32 -14.23 -7.56
CA LYS A 251 7.86 -15.16 -8.60
C LYS A 251 7.33 -16.45 -7.98
N CYS A 252 6.02 -16.65 -8.01
CA CYS A 252 5.35 -17.87 -7.55
C CYS A 252 5.05 -18.80 -8.70
N ALA A 253 5.04 -20.10 -8.44
CA ALA A 253 4.65 -21.10 -9.42
C ALA A 253 3.16 -20.96 -9.77
N LYS A 254 2.81 -21.02 -11.06
CA LYS A 254 1.39 -21.04 -11.51
C LYS A 254 0.67 -22.30 -11.04
N LYS A 255 1.39 -23.43 -11.03
CA LYS A 255 0.89 -24.70 -10.52
C LYS A 255 1.51 -24.96 -9.15
N VAL A 256 0.68 -24.88 -8.14
CA VAL A 256 1.11 -25.09 -6.74
C VAL A 256 1.49 -26.56 -6.52
N PRO A 257 2.64 -26.85 -5.89
CA PRO A 257 2.99 -28.21 -5.50
C PRO A 257 1.95 -28.81 -4.55
N VAL A 258 1.62 -30.08 -4.76
CA VAL A 258 0.71 -30.82 -3.88
C VAL A 258 1.48 -31.37 -2.70
N GLY A 259 1.04 -31.05 -1.48
CA GLY A 259 1.65 -31.48 -0.22
C GLY A 259 0.64 -31.59 0.90
N LYS A 260 1.14 -31.59 2.15
CA LYS A 260 0.25 -31.60 3.35
C LYS A 260 -0.50 -30.28 3.50
N SER A 261 0.13 -29.16 3.15
CA SER A 261 -0.49 -27.84 3.16
C SER A 261 -1.10 -27.53 1.81
N THR A 262 -2.22 -26.83 1.81
CA THR A 262 -2.87 -26.32 0.59
C THR A 262 -2.54 -24.86 0.47
N PHE A 263 -1.71 -24.50 -0.51
CA PHE A 263 -1.36 -23.11 -0.80
C PHE A 263 -2.35 -22.51 -1.79
N VAL A 264 -2.72 -21.26 -1.58
CA VAL A 264 -3.54 -20.50 -2.52
C VAL A 264 -2.73 -20.25 -3.78
N PRO A 265 -3.20 -20.70 -4.98
CA PRO A 265 -2.52 -20.46 -6.24
C PRO A 265 -2.63 -19.00 -6.67
N LEU A 266 -1.81 -18.60 -7.64
CA LEU A 266 -2.08 -17.40 -8.42
C LEU A 266 -3.40 -17.56 -9.18
N GLU A 267 -4.16 -16.48 -9.30
CA GLU A 267 -5.44 -16.49 -10.01
C GLU A 267 -5.23 -16.75 -11.50
N GLU A 268 -6.26 -17.28 -12.16
CA GLU A 268 -6.20 -17.58 -13.59
C GLU A 268 -5.88 -16.33 -14.41
N GLY A 269 -4.94 -16.48 -15.34
CA GLY A 269 -4.45 -15.39 -16.19
C GLY A 269 -3.39 -14.49 -15.55
N VAL A 270 -3.04 -14.70 -14.26
CA VAL A 270 -2.00 -13.93 -13.58
C VAL A 270 -0.62 -14.56 -13.83
N GLU A 271 0.34 -13.75 -14.30
CA GLU A 271 1.72 -14.18 -14.52
C GLU A 271 2.49 -14.32 -13.20
N SER A 272 3.52 -15.17 -13.19
CA SER A 272 4.29 -15.48 -11.96
C SER A 272 4.98 -14.26 -11.34
N ASP A 273 5.31 -13.24 -12.14
CA ASP A 273 5.98 -12.01 -11.75
C ASP A 273 5.05 -10.78 -11.66
N HIS A 274 3.74 -11.01 -11.73
CA HIS A 274 2.73 -9.96 -11.78
C HIS A 274 2.84 -8.97 -10.62
N TYR A 275 2.97 -9.48 -9.40
CA TYR A 275 3.04 -8.64 -8.20
C TYR A 275 4.34 -7.85 -8.10
N LEU A 276 5.45 -8.39 -8.60
CA LEU A 276 6.71 -7.65 -8.72
C LEU A 276 6.58 -6.49 -9.71
N LYS A 277 5.89 -6.70 -10.84
CA LYS A 277 5.59 -5.65 -11.82
C LYS A 277 4.72 -4.55 -11.22
N LEU A 278 3.65 -4.91 -10.51
CA LEU A 278 2.77 -3.95 -9.85
C LEU A 278 3.52 -3.07 -8.85
N VAL A 279 4.32 -3.68 -7.97
CA VAL A 279 5.11 -2.93 -6.98
C VAL A 279 6.13 -2.03 -7.68
N GLY A 280 6.80 -2.53 -8.73
CA GLY A 280 7.75 -1.75 -9.52
C GLY A 280 7.11 -0.53 -10.20
N GLU A 281 5.92 -0.68 -10.77
CA GLU A 281 5.18 0.44 -11.35
C GLU A 281 4.78 1.47 -10.29
N ALA A 282 4.30 1.03 -9.13
CA ALA A 282 4.00 1.94 -8.02
C ALA A 282 5.25 2.65 -7.48
N ALA A 283 6.40 1.96 -7.43
CA ALA A 283 7.67 2.55 -7.03
C ALA A 283 8.12 3.67 -7.97
N LYS A 284 7.93 3.52 -9.29
CA LYS A 284 8.20 4.60 -10.27
C LYS A 284 7.31 5.82 -10.02
N ILE A 285 6.04 5.59 -9.67
CA ILE A 285 5.11 6.67 -9.34
C ILE A 285 5.54 7.36 -8.05
N LEU A 286 5.87 6.60 -7.01
CA LEU A 286 6.33 7.12 -5.72
C LEU A 286 7.58 7.99 -5.88
N ARG A 287 8.55 7.55 -6.70
CA ARG A 287 9.77 8.31 -7.02
C ARG A 287 9.54 9.44 -8.04
N LYS A 288 8.31 9.65 -8.51
CA LYS A 288 7.96 10.66 -9.53
C LYS A 288 8.66 10.45 -10.89
N GLU A 289 9.14 9.25 -11.16
CA GLU A 289 9.72 8.85 -12.45
C GLU A 289 8.64 8.63 -13.51
N LYS A 290 7.42 8.34 -13.06
CA LYS A 290 6.23 8.17 -13.89
C LYS A 290 5.12 9.05 -13.32
N ALA A 291 4.52 9.87 -14.15
CA ALA A 291 3.32 10.58 -13.75
C ALA A 291 2.22 9.57 -13.44
N VAL A 292 1.50 9.75 -12.34
CA VAL A 292 0.23 9.06 -12.15
C VAL A 292 -0.66 9.56 -13.26
N ALA A 293 -1.24 8.67 -14.05
CA ALA A 293 -2.30 9.04 -15.00
C ALA A 293 -3.53 9.64 -14.27
N PHE A 294 -3.49 9.66 -12.95
CA PHE A 294 -4.34 10.39 -12.02
C PHE A 294 -3.46 11.30 -11.16
N SER A 295 -2.92 12.37 -11.73
CA SER A 295 -2.41 13.47 -10.91
C SER A 295 -3.60 14.33 -10.43
N ALA A 296 -4.53 13.73 -9.72
CA ALA A 296 -5.28 14.52 -8.78
C ALA A 296 -4.31 14.85 -7.64
N LYS A 297 -3.54 15.92 -7.75
CA LYS A 297 -3.28 16.71 -6.56
C LYS A 297 -4.67 16.97 -5.99
N LEU A 298 -5.00 16.28 -4.91
CA LEU A 298 -6.07 16.71 -4.01
C LEU A 298 -5.58 18.02 -3.39
N ASP A 299 -5.58 19.07 -4.19
CA ASP A 299 -5.64 20.40 -3.67
C ASP A 299 -6.94 20.48 -2.87
N THR A 300 -6.96 21.14 -1.74
CA THR A 300 -8.15 21.38 -0.91
C THR A 300 -9.27 22.15 -1.65
N LYS A 301 -9.06 22.48 -2.92
CA LYS A 301 -10.03 22.88 -3.93
C LYS A 301 -10.25 21.76 -4.94
N SER A 302 -10.57 20.53 -4.47
CA SER A 302 -10.94 19.44 -5.38
C SER A 302 -11.94 19.94 -6.42
N PRO A 303 -11.64 19.80 -7.74
CA PRO A 303 -12.60 20.12 -8.77
C PRO A 303 -13.81 19.17 -8.78
N ASN A 304 -13.81 18.14 -7.94
CA ASN A 304 -14.92 17.20 -7.80
C ASN A 304 -15.88 17.60 -6.66
N PRO A 305 -17.20 17.50 -6.90
CA PRO A 305 -17.76 17.18 -8.20
C PRO A 305 -17.52 18.31 -9.21
N PHE A 306 -17.04 17.97 -10.42
CA PHE A 306 -16.76 18.97 -11.46
C PHE A 306 -18.04 19.58 -12.07
N ILE A 307 -19.18 18.85 -11.99
CA ILE A 307 -20.50 19.35 -12.33
C ILE A 307 -21.19 19.74 -11.01
N ARG A 308 -21.52 21.03 -10.86
CA ARG A 308 -22.12 21.57 -9.61
C ARG A 308 -23.40 22.37 -9.84
N HIS A 309 -23.75 22.62 -11.09
CA HIS A 309 -24.85 23.51 -11.49
C HIS A 309 -26.06 22.75 -12.03
N MET A 310 -25.97 21.43 -12.19
CA MET A 310 -27.04 20.57 -12.63
C MET A 310 -26.97 19.19 -12.01
N TYR A 311 -28.09 18.48 -12.04
CA TYR A 311 -28.11 17.05 -11.69
C TYR A 311 -27.74 16.23 -12.91
N THR A 312 -26.84 15.28 -12.77
CA THR A 312 -26.35 14.40 -13.86
C THR A 312 -26.19 12.97 -13.35
N ALA A 313 -26.44 11.99 -14.23
CA ALA A 313 -26.22 10.58 -13.97
C ALA A 313 -25.65 9.87 -15.21
N ASP A 314 -25.39 8.60 -15.08
CA ASP A 314 -25.03 7.64 -16.14
C ASP A 314 -23.98 8.17 -17.15
N PRO A 315 -22.82 8.66 -16.68
CA PRO A 315 -21.85 9.26 -17.57
C PRO A 315 -21.19 8.22 -18.47
N SER A 316 -21.04 8.56 -19.75
CA SER A 316 -20.17 7.83 -20.68
C SER A 316 -18.89 8.64 -20.90
N ALA A 317 -17.74 8.06 -20.57
CA ALA A 317 -16.45 8.74 -20.67
C ALA A 317 -15.61 8.15 -21.81
N HIS A 318 -14.97 9.01 -22.62
CA HIS A 318 -14.19 8.60 -23.78
C HIS A 318 -13.01 9.54 -24.03
N VAL A 319 -11.88 8.99 -24.40
CA VAL A 319 -10.72 9.76 -24.87
C VAL A 319 -10.71 9.67 -26.39
N TRP A 320 -10.78 10.83 -27.06
CA TRP A 320 -10.78 10.93 -28.51
C TRP A 320 -9.34 11.07 -29.08
N GLU A 321 -9.25 11.14 -30.41
CA GLU A 321 -7.96 11.25 -31.12
C GLU A 321 -7.17 12.51 -30.77
N ASP A 322 -7.83 13.55 -30.29
CA ASP A 322 -7.21 14.79 -29.79
C ASP A 322 -6.56 14.62 -28.41
N GLY A 323 -6.70 13.43 -27.80
CA GLY A 323 -6.14 13.10 -26.48
C GLY A 323 -6.91 13.66 -25.30
N ARG A 324 -8.02 14.38 -25.52
CA ARG A 324 -8.90 14.90 -24.47
C ARG A 324 -9.87 13.83 -23.97
N LEU A 325 -10.12 13.85 -22.67
CA LEU A 325 -11.21 13.08 -22.07
C LEU A 325 -12.51 13.86 -22.21
N TYR A 326 -13.51 13.22 -22.81
CA TYR A 326 -14.86 13.72 -22.90
C TYR A 326 -15.78 12.91 -22.02
N VAL A 327 -16.68 13.57 -21.29
CA VAL A 327 -17.72 12.96 -20.46
C VAL A 327 -19.08 13.42 -20.94
N TYR A 328 -19.87 12.46 -21.36
CA TYR A 328 -21.25 12.64 -21.82
C TYR A 328 -22.16 12.25 -20.67
N ALA A 329 -22.89 13.21 -20.12
CA ALA A 329 -23.72 12.99 -18.95
C ALA A 329 -25.20 13.35 -19.25
N SER A 330 -26.12 12.58 -18.70
CA SER A 330 -27.53 12.92 -18.74
C SER A 330 -27.81 14.16 -17.88
N HIS A 331 -28.79 14.96 -18.24
CA HIS A 331 -29.37 15.99 -17.41
C HIS A 331 -30.59 15.42 -16.70
N ASP A 332 -30.49 15.22 -15.39
CA ASP A 332 -31.58 14.75 -14.56
C ASP A 332 -32.36 15.93 -14.00
N ILE A 333 -33.66 15.75 -13.88
CA ILE A 333 -34.52 16.78 -13.29
C ILE A 333 -34.36 16.78 -11.77
N ALA A 334 -34.54 17.95 -11.18
CA ALA A 334 -34.39 18.10 -9.72
C ALA A 334 -35.31 17.15 -8.94
N PRO A 335 -34.85 16.65 -7.76
CA PRO A 335 -35.71 15.83 -6.89
C PRO A 335 -37.09 16.46 -6.60
N PRO A 336 -38.17 15.66 -6.39
CA PRO A 336 -38.10 14.23 -6.06
C PRO A 336 -38.10 13.25 -7.24
N ARG A 337 -38.23 13.71 -8.46
CA ARG A 337 -38.35 12.81 -9.62
C ARG A 337 -37.02 12.33 -10.20
N GLY A 338 -35.97 13.13 -10.09
CA GLY A 338 -34.61 12.72 -10.39
C GLY A 338 -34.44 12.03 -11.75
N CYS A 339 -33.89 10.82 -11.75
CA CYS A 339 -33.59 10.03 -12.93
C CYS A 339 -34.84 9.56 -13.75
N ASP A 340 -36.04 9.71 -13.24
CA ASP A 340 -37.26 9.36 -13.97
C ASP A 340 -37.47 10.26 -15.19
N LEU A 341 -36.83 11.42 -15.23
CA LEU A 341 -37.00 12.41 -16.28
C LEU A 341 -35.65 12.98 -16.71
N MET A 342 -34.97 12.29 -17.59
CA MET A 342 -33.79 12.76 -18.30
C MET A 342 -34.22 13.42 -19.60
N ASP A 343 -34.02 14.72 -19.72
CA ASP A 343 -34.51 15.47 -20.88
C ASP A 343 -33.40 15.88 -21.87
N ARG A 344 -32.15 15.87 -21.44
CA ARG A 344 -30.99 16.39 -22.19
C ARG A 344 -29.71 15.61 -21.91
N TYR A 345 -28.75 15.82 -22.80
CA TYR A 345 -27.37 15.36 -22.61
C TYR A 345 -26.39 16.52 -22.74
N HIS A 346 -25.44 16.58 -21.80
CA HIS A 346 -24.34 17.52 -21.80
C HIS A 346 -23.00 16.84 -22.06
N VAL A 347 -22.06 17.59 -22.61
CA VAL A 347 -20.69 17.13 -22.80
C VAL A 347 -19.75 18.03 -22.05
N PHE A 348 -18.87 17.40 -21.29
CA PHE A 348 -17.76 18.03 -20.61
C PHE A 348 -16.46 17.47 -21.14
N SER A 349 -15.38 18.27 -21.20
CA SER A 349 -14.07 17.75 -21.55
C SER A 349 -12.96 18.32 -20.70
N THR A 350 -11.86 17.57 -20.63
CA THR A 350 -10.67 17.96 -19.90
C THR A 350 -9.41 17.34 -20.50
N ASP A 351 -8.28 18.03 -20.36
CA ASP A 351 -6.95 17.51 -20.66
C ASP A 351 -6.24 16.99 -19.41
N ASP A 352 -6.65 17.45 -18.22
CA ASP A 352 -5.92 17.26 -16.96
C ASP A 352 -6.80 16.74 -15.81
N MET A 353 -8.09 16.51 -16.06
CA MET A 353 -9.12 16.09 -15.08
C MET A 353 -9.29 17.08 -13.89
N ILE A 354 -8.71 18.28 -14.01
CA ILE A 354 -8.80 19.36 -13.03
C ILE A 354 -9.60 20.51 -13.59
N ASN A 355 -9.23 20.95 -14.81
CA ASN A 355 -9.89 22.02 -15.52
C ASN A 355 -10.87 21.43 -16.53
N TRP A 356 -12.15 21.71 -16.34
CA TRP A 356 -13.21 21.18 -17.16
C TRP A 356 -13.84 22.26 -18.03
N THR A 357 -14.07 21.92 -19.29
CA THR A 357 -14.85 22.74 -20.23
C THR A 357 -16.22 22.12 -20.34
N ASP A 358 -17.28 22.90 -20.06
CA ASP A 358 -18.65 22.55 -20.35
C ASP A 358 -18.98 23.00 -21.80
N HIS A 359 -19.27 22.04 -22.66
CA HIS A 359 -19.67 22.27 -24.05
C HIS A 359 -21.17 22.52 -24.22
N GLY A 360 -21.90 22.44 -23.11
CA GLY A 360 -23.33 22.62 -23.10
C GLY A 360 -24.12 21.39 -23.55
N GLU A 361 -25.37 21.65 -23.89
CA GLU A 361 -26.33 20.66 -24.36
C GLU A 361 -26.01 20.21 -25.77
N ILE A 362 -25.92 18.89 -25.97
CA ILE A 362 -25.68 18.29 -27.29
C ILE A 362 -26.91 17.59 -27.90
N LEU A 363 -27.84 17.20 -27.05
CA LEU A 363 -29.06 16.51 -27.47
C LEU A 363 -30.19 16.79 -26.47
N SER A 364 -31.38 17.08 -27.01
CA SER A 364 -32.62 17.20 -26.23
C SER A 364 -33.62 16.13 -26.67
N SER A 365 -34.47 15.67 -25.76
CA SER A 365 -35.54 14.70 -26.05
C SER A 365 -36.51 15.18 -27.15
N ASP A 366 -36.70 16.49 -27.27
CA ASP A 366 -37.57 17.09 -28.30
C ASP A 366 -37.00 16.98 -29.72
N GLN A 367 -35.72 16.78 -29.87
CA GLN A 367 -35.02 16.62 -31.16
C GLN A 367 -35.10 15.19 -31.69
N VAL A 368 -35.55 14.24 -30.85
CA VAL A 368 -35.61 12.82 -31.21
C VAL A 368 -37.07 12.43 -31.51
N PRO A 369 -37.40 11.96 -32.74
CA PRO A 369 -38.78 11.69 -33.15
C PRO A 369 -39.55 10.68 -32.28
N TRP A 370 -38.81 9.78 -31.63
CA TRP A 370 -39.35 8.77 -30.70
C TRP A 370 -39.15 9.13 -29.24
N GLY A 371 -38.51 10.26 -28.93
CA GLY A 371 -38.31 10.76 -27.57
C GLY A 371 -39.65 11.07 -26.90
N ARG A 372 -39.70 10.86 -25.57
CA ARG A 372 -40.88 11.30 -24.80
C ARG A 372 -40.84 12.82 -24.67
N LYS A 373 -41.98 13.47 -25.01
CA LYS A 373 -42.07 14.94 -24.99
C LYS A 373 -41.94 15.59 -23.63
N GLU A 374 -42.00 14.81 -22.55
CA GLU A 374 -41.90 15.31 -21.15
C GLU A 374 -40.70 14.75 -20.42
N GLY A 375 -39.62 14.50 -21.13
CA GLY A 375 -38.40 13.87 -20.57
C GLY A 375 -38.44 12.35 -20.66
N GLY A 376 -37.33 11.72 -20.95
CA GLY A 376 -37.23 10.28 -20.97
C GLY A 376 -36.38 9.68 -22.06
N PHE A 377 -35.09 10.09 -22.09
CA PHE A 377 -34.05 9.20 -22.63
C PHE A 377 -33.72 8.19 -21.57
N MET A 378 -33.68 6.90 -21.91
CA MET A 378 -33.24 5.91 -20.91
C MET A 378 -31.73 5.68 -20.93
N TRP A 379 -31.06 5.79 -22.07
CA TRP A 379 -29.61 5.49 -22.14
C TRP A 379 -28.96 6.19 -23.33
N LEU A 380 -27.81 6.82 -23.13
CA LEU A 380 -26.90 7.25 -24.19
C LEU A 380 -25.71 6.31 -24.25
N ARG A 381 -25.46 5.68 -25.38
CA ARG A 381 -24.27 4.89 -25.63
C ARG A 381 -23.50 5.47 -26.80
N ILE A 382 -22.20 5.75 -26.60
CA ILE A 382 -21.36 6.16 -27.72
C ILE A 382 -20.91 4.91 -28.46
N VAL A 383 -21.19 4.88 -29.77
CA VAL A 383 -20.73 3.83 -30.67
C VAL A 383 -19.67 4.45 -31.58
N LEU A 384 -18.47 3.91 -31.55
CA LEU A 384 -17.41 4.26 -32.50
C LEU A 384 -17.63 3.50 -33.80
N THR A 385 -17.62 4.21 -34.91
CA THR A 385 -17.59 3.64 -36.26
C THR A 385 -16.29 4.04 -36.94
N GLU A 386 -15.82 3.25 -37.91
CA GLU A 386 -14.56 3.50 -38.64
C GLU A 386 -14.52 4.86 -39.37
N THR A 387 -15.62 5.53 -39.51
CA THR A 387 -15.75 6.76 -40.34
C THR A 387 -16.16 8.01 -39.56
N ALA A 388 -16.81 7.89 -38.42
CA ALA A 388 -17.15 9.00 -37.52
C ALA A 388 -17.78 8.48 -36.20
N PRO A 389 -17.66 9.21 -35.08
CA PRO A 389 -18.40 8.87 -33.86
C PRO A 389 -19.89 9.07 -34.07
N THR A 390 -20.67 8.06 -33.75
CA THR A 390 -22.13 8.11 -33.84
C THR A 390 -22.73 8.00 -32.45
N ILE A 391 -23.61 8.90 -32.10
CA ILE A 391 -24.40 8.81 -30.86
C ILE A 391 -25.60 7.91 -31.15
N SER A 392 -25.71 6.78 -30.44
CA SER A 392 -26.89 5.93 -30.53
C SER A 392 -27.70 5.96 -29.25
N THR A 393 -28.99 6.09 -29.35
CA THR A 393 -29.96 5.92 -28.26
C THR A 393 -30.56 4.52 -28.36
N SER A 394 -30.47 3.71 -27.30
CA SER A 394 -31.24 2.46 -27.21
C SER A 394 -32.41 2.64 -26.24
N LEU A 395 -33.56 2.12 -26.63
CA LEU A 395 -34.76 2.04 -25.81
C LEU A 395 -34.63 1.03 -24.68
#